data_06bc2eb76b9de48253e52acac5317187
#
_entry.id   06bc2eb76b9de48253e52acac5317187
#
_cell.length_a   1.000
_cell.length_b   1.000
_cell.length_c   1.000
_cell.angle_alpha   90.00
_cell.angle_beta   90.00
_cell.angle_gamma   90.00
#
_symmetry.space_group_name_H-M   'P 1'
#
loop_
_entity.id
_entity.type
_entity.pdbx_description
1 polymer ?
#
loop_
_entity_poly.entity_id
_entity_poly.type
_entity_poly.pdbx_seq_one_letter_code
_entity_poly.pdbx_strand_id
1 'polypeptide(L)'
;MQLSETVKLYMTGEQKSLIVATMTEYINTVNSLVSDAANGISISKYTTADVKANLPSALTNQCIRDAKSIVKKYNKACRDADRKNDKLAKQGKNITVTSTLPVLKKTCCYVNNQNFKINGDYIEFPVMVNGKSKRLSVKTKMSDRQKSVFANSKLGTMRIVYKGNKIVAQVVYETIEPTYTTEGNVMGVDLGVKCPAVSYISDGSVKFYGNGRKNKYMRRHYRCLRKKLQKAKHIDAVKRINDKEKRIMKDIDHKLSHDVVETAVAHNVKTIKLERLANIRSTTRTSRKNNHSLHNWSFYRLAQFIEYKAKMAGIAVEHVNPAYTSQTCPVCGHVHHANDRNYTCK
;
A
#
# COMPACT_ATOMS: atom_id res chain seq x y z
N MET A 1 16.42 2.35 3.40
CA MET A 1 15.03 2.22 2.91
C MET A 1 14.26 1.23 3.79
N GLN A 2 12.95 1.47 4.07
CA GLN A 2 12.14 0.53 4.86
C GLN A 2 11.28 -0.35 3.97
N LEU A 3 11.35 -1.65 4.19
CA LEU A 3 10.56 -2.69 3.52
C LEU A 3 9.79 -3.53 4.54
N SER A 4 8.86 -4.35 4.09
CA SER A 4 8.10 -5.25 4.96
C SER A 4 7.96 -6.64 4.37
N GLU A 5 8.19 -7.65 5.19
CA GLU A 5 7.91 -9.05 4.87
C GLU A 5 6.68 -9.55 5.62
N THR A 6 5.92 -10.43 4.98
CA THR A 6 4.74 -11.06 5.58
C THR A 6 5.03 -12.53 5.87
N VAL A 7 4.93 -12.91 7.12
CA VAL A 7 5.15 -14.28 7.61
C VAL A 7 3.85 -14.86 8.14
N LYS A 8 3.54 -16.10 7.77
CA LYS A 8 2.35 -16.80 8.28
C LYS A 8 2.65 -17.37 9.66
N LEU A 9 1.73 -17.18 10.61
CA LEU A 9 1.79 -17.75 11.95
C LEU A 9 1.04 -19.09 11.97
N TYR A 10 1.67 -20.12 12.55
CA TYR A 10 1.10 -21.44 12.81
C TYR A 10 0.86 -21.56 14.31
N MET A 11 -0.38 -21.65 14.70
CA MET A 11 -0.82 -21.52 16.08
C MET A 11 -1.67 -22.68 16.51
N THR A 12 -1.58 -23.07 17.78
CA THR A 12 -2.59 -23.91 18.44
C THR A 12 -3.89 -23.12 18.61
N GLY A 13 -4.97 -23.81 18.99
CA GLY A 13 -6.25 -23.16 19.29
C GLY A 13 -6.14 -22.11 20.40
N GLU A 14 -5.44 -22.44 21.47
CA GLU A 14 -5.20 -21.54 22.61
C GLU A 14 -4.39 -20.32 22.23
N GLN A 15 -3.26 -20.51 21.52
CA GLN A 15 -2.44 -19.42 21.01
C GLN A 15 -3.24 -18.46 20.12
N LYS A 16 -4.08 -19.03 19.25
CA LYS A 16 -4.94 -18.23 18.39
C LYS A 16 -5.94 -17.42 19.19
N SER A 17 -6.56 -17.98 20.21
CA SER A 17 -7.51 -17.28 21.08
C SER A 17 -6.84 -16.11 21.82
N LEU A 18 -5.65 -16.32 22.38
CA LEU A 18 -4.86 -15.27 23.04
C LEU A 18 -4.50 -14.13 22.10
N ILE A 19 -4.05 -14.46 20.89
CA ILE A 19 -3.68 -13.45 19.87
C ILE A 19 -4.91 -12.65 19.43
N VAL A 20 -6.05 -13.33 19.21
CA VAL A 20 -7.30 -12.67 18.82
C VAL A 20 -7.80 -11.75 19.92
N ALA A 21 -7.78 -12.21 21.17
CA ALA A 21 -8.14 -11.39 22.33
C ALA A 21 -7.23 -10.15 22.43
N THR A 22 -5.91 -10.34 22.32
CA THR A 22 -4.93 -9.23 22.32
C THR A 22 -5.20 -8.23 21.19
N MET A 23 -5.44 -8.70 19.96
CA MET A 23 -5.73 -7.81 18.82
C MET A 23 -7.04 -7.06 18.99
N THR A 24 -8.06 -7.70 19.57
CA THR A 24 -9.38 -7.08 19.80
C THR A 24 -9.28 -6.01 20.88
N GLU A 25 -8.63 -6.34 22.00
CA GLU A 25 -8.40 -5.39 23.08
C GLU A 25 -7.56 -4.19 22.62
N TYR A 26 -6.54 -4.44 21.78
CA TYR A 26 -5.74 -3.37 21.17
C TYR A 26 -6.60 -2.38 20.38
N ILE A 27 -7.47 -2.86 19.52
CA ILE A 27 -8.34 -2.01 18.70
C ILE A 27 -9.38 -1.27 19.55
N ASN A 28 -9.96 -1.95 20.55
CA ASN A 28 -10.89 -1.33 21.48
C ASN A 28 -10.25 -0.20 22.27
N THR A 29 -9.05 -0.44 22.79
CA THR A 29 -8.26 0.58 23.52
C THR A 29 -7.92 1.78 22.63
N VAL A 30 -7.48 1.56 21.39
CA VAL A 30 -7.19 2.66 20.45
C VAL A 30 -8.46 3.45 20.14
N ASN A 31 -9.58 2.78 19.87
CA ASN A 31 -10.86 3.45 19.58
C ASN A 31 -11.38 4.26 20.79
N SER A 32 -11.25 3.72 22.03
CA SER A 32 -11.61 4.46 23.25
C SER A 32 -10.78 5.74 23.38
N LEU A 33 -9.46 5.64 23.28
CA LEU A 33 -8.56 6.81 23.36
C LEU A 33 -8.84 7.86 22.28
N VAL A 34 -9.19 7.43 21.06
CA VAL A 34 -9.56 8.33 19.96
C VAL A 34 -10.89 9.02 20.27
N SER A 35 -11.87 8.29 20.86
CA SER A 35 -13.15 8.85 21.28
C SER A 35 -12.97 9.86 22.41
N ASP A 36 -12.16 9.55 23.42
CA ASP A 36 -11.86 10.45 24.54
C ASP A 36 -11.28 11.76 24.02
N ALA A 37 -10.31 11.67 23.11
CA ALA A 37 -9.70 12.85 22.51
C ALA A 37 -10.70 13.69 21.66
N ALA A 38 -11.65 13.04 21.00
CA ALA A 38 -12.70 13.74 20.24
C ALA A 38 -13.71 14.44 21.18
N ASN A 39 -13.90 13.92 22.40
CA ASN A 39 -14.73 14.51 23.46
C ASN A 39 -14.00 15.57 24.28
N GLY A 40 -12.81 16.02 23.83
CA GLY A 40 -12.07 17.11 24.48
C GLY A 40 -11.06 16.66 25.55
N ILE A 41 -10.95 15.35 25.85
CA ILE A 41 -9.98 14.83 26.81
C ILE A 41 -8.60 14.78 26.13
N SER A 42 -7.63 15.50 26.70
CA SER A 42 -6.28 15.52 26.12
C SER A 42 -5.51 14.23 26.43
N ILE A 43 -5.26 13.43 25.41
CA ILE A 43 -4.43 12.21 25.50
C ILE A 43 -2.93 12.48 25.29
N SER A 44 -2.51 13.75 25.15
CA SER A 44 -1.13 14.12 24.77
C SER A 44 -0.10 13.64 25.80
N LYS A 45 -0.41 13.72 27.09
CA LYS A 45 0.46 13.32 28.20
C LYS A 45 0.21 11.88 28.70
N TYR A 46 -0.74 11.14 28.11
CA TYR A 46 -1.07 9.79 28.59
C TYR A 46 0.13 8.87 28.54
N THR A 47 0.28 8.12 29.64
CA THR A 47 1.21 7.02 29.87
C THR A 47 0.45 5.70 29.96
N THR A 48 1.15 4.59 30.13
CA THR A 48 0.50 3.28 30.31
C THR A 48 -0.29 3.15 31.61
N ALA A 49 -0.01 3.98 32.61
CA ALA A 49 -0.74 4.02 33.89
C ALA A 49 -2.12 4.66 33.73
N ASP A 50 -2.29 5.57 32.80
CA ASP A 50 -3.53 6.29 32.55
C ASP A 50 -4.55 5.48 31.74
N VAL A 51 -4.12 4.33 31.18
CA VAL A 51 -4.93 3.52 30.25
C VAL A 51 -5.25 2.17 30.87
N LYS A 52 -6.52 1.95 31.22
CA LYS A 52 -7.01 0.66 31.70
C LYS A 52 -7.26 -0.27 30.50
N ALA A 53 -6.33 -1.19 30.22
CA ALA A 53 -6.46 -2.16 29.15
C ALA A 53 -5.86 -3.51 29.60
N ASN A 54 -6.49 -4.61 29.20
CA ASN A 54 -5.94 -5.95 29.42
C ASN A 54 -4.88 -6.29 28.37
N LEU A 55 -3.83 -5.46 28.32
CA LEU A 55 -2.70 -5.55 27.40
C LEU A 55 -1.38 -5.45 28.16
N PRO A 56 -0.31 -6.10 27.63
CA PRO A 56 1.04 -5.80 28.09
C PRO A 56 1.36 -4.32 27.93
N SER A 57 2.07 -3.71 28.88
CA SER A 57 2.41 -2.27 28.88
C SER A 57 3.06 -1.80 27.57
N ALA A 58 3.87 -2.68 26.95
CA ALA A 58 4.46 -2.41 25.63
C ALA A 58 3.40 -2.19 24.53
N LEU A 59 2.33 -2.98 24.50
CA LEU A 59 1.22 -2.82 23.57
C LEU A 59 0.31 -1.64 23.94
N THR A 60 0.07 -1.42 25.23
CA THR A 60 -0.67 -0.23 25.71
C THR A 60 0.04 1.06 25.28
N ASN A 61 1.36 1.14 25.41
CA ASN A 61 2.13 2.27 24.91
C ASN A 61 1.97 2.45 23.38
N GLN A 62 1.92 1.36 22.64
CA GLN A 62 1.69 1.42 21.19
C GLN A 62 0.26 1.87 20.86
N CYS A 63 -0.76 1.47 21.64
CA CYS A 63 -2.13 1.97 21.49
C CYS A 63 -2.19 3.50 21.65
N ILE A 64 -1.50 4.03 22.67
CA ILE A 64 -1.42 5.48 22.90
C ILE A 64 -0.78 6.21 21.70
N ARG A 65 0.32 5.67 21.17
CA ARG A 65 0.99 6.25 19.99
C ARG A 65 0.10 6.23 18.76
N ASP A 66 -0.60 5.12 18.51
CA ASP A 66 -1.52 4.99 17.38
C ASP A 66 -2.70 5.94 17.52
N ALA A 67 -3.31 6.04 18.72
CA ALA A 67 -4.39 6.97 19.00
C ALA A 67 -3.96 8.43 18.76
N LYS A 68 -2.81 8.84 19.29
CA LYS A 68 -2.24 10.18 19.04
C LYS A 68 -2.05 10.47 17.55
N SER A 69 -1.57 9.48 16.79
CA SER A 69 -1.40 9.62 15.32
C SER A 69 -2.74 9.76 14.59
N ILE A 70 -3.76 9.00 15.00
CA ILE A 70 -5.11 9.06 14.41
C ILE A 70 -5.75 10.40 14.71
N VAL A 71 -5.70 10.86 15.97
CA VAL A 71 -6.24 12.15 16.40
C VAL A 71 -5.56 13.30 15.65
N LYS A 72 -4.24 13.27 15.50
CA LYS A 72 -3.50 14.28 14.70
C LYS A 72 -3.99 14.36 13.26
N LYS A 73 -4.24 13.21 12.62
CA LYS A 73 -4.78 13.13 11.25
C LYS A 73 -6.22 13.63 11.18
N TYR A 74 -7.04 13.26 12.16
CA TYR A 74 -8.42 13.71 12.26
C TYR A 74 -8.51 15.24 12.42
N ASN A 75 -7.76 15.81 13.34
CA ASN A 75 -7.71 17.27 13.54
C ASN A 75 -7.20 18.02 12.31
N LYS A 76 -6.25 17.42 11.55
CA LYS A 76 -5.86 17.98 10.26
C LYS A 76 -7.00 17.92 9.24
N ALA A 77 -7.71 16.80 9.14
CA ALA A 77 -8.84 16.66 8.22
C ALA A 77 -10.00 17.62 8.55
N CYS A 78 -10.26 17.90 9.84
CA CYS A 78 -11.24 18.92 10.26
C CYS A 78 -10.82 20.31 9.77
N ARG A 79 -9.59 20.73 10.05
CA ARG A 79 -9.07 22.02 9.57
C ARG A 79 -9.09 22.14 8.04
N ASP A 80 -8.80 21.06 7.31
CA ASP A 80 -8.86 21.06 5.85
C ASP A 80 -10.32 21.14 5.35
N ALA A 81 -11.29 20.56 6.10
CA ALA A 81 -12.71 20.69 5.83
C ALA A 81 -13.21 22.12 6.06
N ASP A 82 -12.80 22.75 7.18
CA ASP A 82 -13.16 24.13 7.51
C ASP A 82 -12.67 25.10 6.42
N ARG A 83 -11.39 24.98 6.01
CA ARG A 83 -10.83 25.78 4.91
C ARG A 83 -11.58 25.60 3.58
N LYS A 84 -12.11 24.39 3.32
CA LYS A 84 -12.93 24.15 2.14
C LYS A 84 -14.30 24.78 2.26
N ASN A 85 -14.90 24.71 3.43
CA ASN A 85 -16.20 25.35 3.72
C ASN A 85 -16.11 26.86 3.55
N ASP A 86 -15.05 27.51 4.05
CA ASP A 86 -14.80 28.95 3.85
C ASP A 86 -14.70 29.31 2.36
N LYS A 87 -14.01 28.49 1.57
CA LYS A 87 -13.90 28.69 0.11
C LYS A 87 -15.25 28.51 -0.60
N LEU A 88 -16.03 27.51 -0.19
CA LEU A 88 -17.37 27.26 -0.75
C LEU A 88 -18.35 28.35 -0.39
N ALA A 89 -18.32 28.88 0.84
CA ALA A 89 -19.11 30.00 1.29
C ALA A 89 -18.80 31.28 0.47
N LYS A 90 -17.51 31.59 0.25
CA LYS A 90 -17.08 32.71 -0.61
C LYS A 90 -17.54 32.55 -2.08
N GLN A 91 -17.85 31.33 -2.53
CA GLN A 91 -18.39 31.04 -3.87
C GLN A 91 -19.92 31.00 -3.90
N GLY A 92 -20.61 31.31 -2.80
CA GLY A 92 -22.08 31.25 -2.70
C GLY A 92 -22.66 29.83 -2.73
N LYS A 93 -21.84 28.80 -2.42
CA LYS A 93 -22.29 27.40 -2.45
C LYS A 93 -22.71 26.93 -1.06
N ASN A 94 -23.95 26.51 -0.88
CA ASN A 94 -24.49 25.94 0.35
C ASN A 94 -24.14 24.44 0.50
N ILE A 95 -22.84 24.11 0.47
CA ILE A 95 -22.33 22.74 0.64
C ILE A 95 -21.39 22.74 1.84
N THR A 96 -21.68 21.91 2.85
CA THR A 96 -20.82 21.74 4.03
C THR A 96 -20.07 20.41 3.93
N VAL A 97 -18.76 20.48 4.02
CA VAL A 97 -17.87 19.32 4.09
C VAL A 97 -17.54 19.06 5.58
N THR A 98 -17.79 17.85 6.06
CA THR A 98 -17.49 17.44 7.43
C THR A 98 -16.49 16.29 7.44
N SER A 99 -15.68 16.19 8.49
CA SER A 99 -14.80 15.05 8.73
C SER A 99 -15.43 14.13 9.77
N THR A 100 -15.45 12.82 9.48
CA THR A 100 -15.94 11.82 10.43
C THR A 100 -14.80 11.27 11.29
N LEU A 101 -15.07 11.03 12.56
CA LEU A 101 -14.10 10.42 13.47
C LEU A 101 -13.73 9.00 12.97
N PRO A 102 -12.43 8.69 12.80
CA PRO A 102 -12.02 7.37 12.34
C PRO A 102 -12.25 6.31 13.44
N VAL A 103 -12.98 5.24 13.08
CA VAL A 103 -13.16 4.06 13.95
C VAL A 103 -12.44 2.88 13.29
N LEU A 104 -11.49 2.29 14.02
CA LEU A 104 -10.76 1.12 13.56
C LEU A 104 -11.65 -0.12 13.65
N LYS A 105 -11.92 -0.75 12.49
CA LYS A 105 -12.76 -1.95 12.38
C LYS A 105 -11.95 -3.23 12.16
N LYS A 106 -10.71 -3.09 11.68
CA LYS A 106 -9.87 -4.24 11.35
C LYS A 106 -9.04 -4.65 12.54
N THR A 107 -9.30 -5.85 13.04
CA THR A 107 -8.56 -6.44 14.16
C THR A 107 -7.09 -6.64 13.81
N CYS A 108 -6.21 -5.95 14.52
CA CYS A 108 -4.76 -6.03 14.41
C CYS A 108 -4.10 -5.48 15.68
N CYS A 109 -2.84 -5.76 15.89
CA CYS A 109 -2.02 -5.08 16.88
C CYS A 109 -0.63 -4.79 16.32
N TYR A 110 0.02 -3.77 16.86
CA TYR A 110 1.40 -3.41 16.54
C TYR A 110 2.29 -3.71 17.74
N VAL A 111 3.45 -4.28 17.46
CA VAL A 111 4.49 -4.58 18.44
C VAL A 111 5.77 -3.88 17.97
N ASN A 112 6.36 -3.04 18.81
CA ASN A 112 7.60 -2.37 18.44
C ASN A 112 8.79 -3.36 18.42
N ASN A 113 9.88 -2.98 17.81
CA ASN A 113 11.05 -3.83 17.60
C ASN A 113 11.73 -4.31 18.89
N GLN A 114 11.58 -3.60 20.00
CA GLN A 114 12.13 -3.99 21.31
C GLN A 114 11.34 -5.11 21.99
N ASN A 115 10.09 -5.30 21.59
CA ASN A 115 9.14 -6.18 22.28
C ASN A 115 8.84 -7.48 21.55
N PHE A 116 9.40 -7.71 20.37
CA PHE A 116 9.35 -9.02 19.73
C PHE A 116 10.76 -9.51 19.37
N LYS A 117 10.90 -10.82 19.20
CA LYS A 117 12.12 -11.47 18.75
C LYS A 117 11.79 -12.49 17.66
N ILE A 118 12.71 -12.70 16.74
CA ILE A 118 12.65 -13.75 15.72
C ILE A 118 13.81 -14.70 15.98
N ASN A 119 13.48 -15.94 16.35
CA ASN A 119 14.44 -17.00 16.68
C ASN A 119 14.19 -18.19 15.77
N GLY A 120 14.99 -18.37 14.73
CA GLY A 120 14.80 -19.43 13.73
C GLY A 120 13.42 -19.37 13.10
N ASP A 121 12.61 -20.40 13.30
CA ASP A 121 11.22 -20.48 12.80
C ASP A 121 10.16 -19.95 13.77
N TYR A 122 10.55 -19.26 14.83
CA TYR A 122 9.62 -18.75 15.85
C TYR A 122 9.66 -17.24 15.94
N ILE A 123 8.48 -16.66 16.17
CA ILE A 123 8.33 -15.24 16.53
C ILE A 123 7.75 -15.18 17.94
N GLU A 124 8.42 -14.41 18.80
CA GLU A 124 8.05 -14.21 20.19
C GLU A 124 7.59 -12.77 20.42
N PHE A 125 6.47 -12.60 21.11
CA PHE A 125 5.92 -11.28 21.46
C PHE A 125 5.07 -11.37 22.72
N PRO A 126 4.84 -10.24 23.45
CA PRO A 126 4.09 -10.25 24.68
C PRO A 126 2.58 -10.33 24.44
N VAL A 127 1.90 -11.13 25.27
CA VAL A 127 0.44 -11.24 25.39
C VAL A 127 0.02 -11.27 26.86
N MET A 128 -1.25 -11.01 27.16
CA MET A 128 -1.79 -11.21 28.52
C MET A 128 -2.27 -12.65 28.69
N VAL A 129 -1.86 -13.27 29.79
CA VAL A 129 -2.32 -14.60 30.24
C VAL A 129 -2.64 -14.51 31.73
N ASN A 130 -3.89 -14.69 32.09
CA ASN A 130 -4.35 -14.62 33.49
C ASN A 130 -3.90 -13.34 34.23
N GLY A 131 -4.07 -12.18 33.57
CA GLY A 131 -3.72 -10.88 34.13
C GLY A 131 -2.22 -10.56 34.20
N LYS A 132 -1.35 -11.45 33.70
CA LYS A 132 0.11 -11.26 33.68
C LYS A 132 0.64 -11.22 32.24
N SER A 133 1.58 -10.34 31.98
CA SER A 133 2.29 -10.29 30.69
C SER A 133 3.23 -11.49 30.55
N LYS A 134 3.02 -12.30 29.51
CA LYS A 134 3.90 -13.44 29.16
C LYS A 134 4.34 -13.35 27.70
N ARG A 135 5.54 -13.86 27.39
CA ARG A 135 6.00 -14.00 26.01
C ARG A 135 5.37 -15.24 25.39
N LEU A 136 4.70 -15.04 24.24
CA LEU A 136 4.14 -16.12 23.44
C LEU A 136 5.07 -16.39 22.28
N SER A 137 5.55 -17.63 22.18
CA SER A 137 6.37 -18.11 21.07
C SER A 137 5.46 -18.81 20.04
N VAL A 138 5.45 -18.32 18.80
CA VAL A 138 4.59 -18.79 17.73
C VAL A 138 5.42 -19.30 16.56
N LYS A 139 5.15 -20.54 16.14
CA LYS A 139 5.80 -21.15 14.98
C LYS A 139 5.44 -20.41 13.69
N THR A 140 6.41 -20.24 12.80
CA THR A 140 6.23 -19.61 11.49
C THR A 140 6.76 -20.51 10.38
N LYS A 141 6.46 -20.19 9.14
CA LYS A 141 7.17 -20.77 7.98
C LYS A 141 7.78 -19.63 7.19
N MET A 142 9.07 -19.47 7.35
CA MET A 142 9.88 -18.49 6.65
C MET A 142 10.71 -19.18 5.55
N SER A 143 10.89 -18.50 4.42
CA SER A 143 11.88 -18.89 3.42
C SER A 143 13.29 -18.53 3.90
N ASP A 144 14.31 -19.17 3.34
CA ASP A 144 15.72 -18.87 3.70
C ASP A 144 16.06 -17.41 3.42
N ARG A 145 15.52 -16.84 2.33
CA ARG A 145 15.62 -15.40 2.05
C ARG A 145 15.03 -14.55 3.18
N GLN A 146 13.86 -14.89 3.71
CA GLN A 146 13.26 -14.14 4.82
C GLN A 146 14.07 -14.26 6.10
N LYS A 147 14.59 -15.46 6.40
CA LYS A 147 15.48 -15.69 7.56
C LYS A 147 16.74 -14.85 7.44
N SER A 148 17.39 -14.85 6.27
CA SER A 148 18.59 -14.05 6.00
C SER A 148 18.31 -12.55 6.14
N VAL A 149 17.20 -12.07 5.58
CA VAL A 149 16.80 -10.66 5.69
C VAL A 149 16.60 -10.26 7.15
N PHE A 150 15.89 -11.06 7.95
CA PHE A 150 15.64 -10.72 9.35
C PHE A 150 16.87 -10.81 10.24
N ALA A 151 17.80 -11.70 9.92
CA ALA A 151 19.06 -11.84 10.64
C ALA A 151 20.03 -10.67 10.38
N ASN A 152 20.03 -10.15 9.13
CA ASN A 152 21.00 -9.15 8.68
C ASN A 152 20.47 -7.72 8.60
N SER A 153 19.21 -7.49 9.00
CA SER A 153 18.59 -6.17 8.91
C SER A 153 18.14 -5.67 10.27
N LYS A 154 18.16 -4.36 10.45
CA LYS A 154 17.52 -3.73 11.61
C LYS A 154 16.00 -3.85 11.50
N LEU A 155 15.40 -4.55 12.46
CA LEU A 155 13.96 -4.75 12.50
C LEU A 155 13.24 -3.49 13.02
N GLY A 156 12.15 -3.15 12.37
CA GLY A 156 11.24 -2.10 12.78
C GLY A 156 9.99 -2.67 13.49
N THR A 157 8.87 -2.03 13.35
CA THR A 157 7.60 -2.46 13.96
C THR A 157 7.05 -3.71 13.29
N MET A 158 6.54 -4.65 14.08
CA MET A 158 5.77 -5.80 13.63
C MET A 158 4.27 -5.50 13.76
N ARG A 159 3.49 -5.87 12.73
CA ARG A 159 2.04 -5.84 12.76
C ARG A 159 1.48 -7.24 12.68
N ILE A 160 0.64 -7.63 13.64
CA ILE A 160 -0.11 -8.89 13.60
C ILE A 160 -1.53 -8.58 13.09
N VAL A 161 -1.98 -9.32 12.07
CA VAL A 161 -3.26 -8.99 11.40
C VAL A 161 -3.86 -10.21 10.70
N TYR A 162 -5.19 -10.21 10.56
CA TYR A 162 -5.89 -11.16 9.70
C TYR A 162 -5.66 -10.85 8.21
N LYS A 163 -5.29 -11.89 7.45
CA LYS A 163 -5.23 -11.87 5.98
C LYS A 163 -6.06 -13.03 5.43
N GLY A 164 -7.29 -12.75 5.05
CA GLY A 164 -8.31 -13.79 4.84
C GLY A 164 -8.57 -14.53 6.17
N ASN A 165 -8.51 -15.86 6.16
CA ASN A 165 -8.72 -16.70 7.34
C ASN A 165 -7.43 -17.01 8.14
N LYS A 166 -6.31 -16.35 7.82
CA LYS A 166 -5.00 -16.60 8.42
C LYS A 166 -4.53 -15.37 9.19
N ILE A 167 -3.89 -15.60 10.33
CA ILE A 167 -3.17 -14.55 11.05
C ILE A 167 -1.74 -14.54 10.53
N VAL A 168 -1.23 -13.35 10.24
CA VAL A 168 0.11 -13.14 9.72
C VAL A 168 0.81 -12.05 10.52
N ALA A 169 2.12 -12.16 10.64
CA ALA A 169 2.99 -11.09 11.09
C ALA A 169 3.57 -10.36 9.87
N GLN A 170 3.47 -9.05 9.86
CA GLN A 170 4.11 -8.18 8.90
C GLN A 170 5.24 -7.46 9.61
N VAL A 171 6.47 -7.82 9.31
CA VAL A 171 7.66 -7.27 9.95
C VAL A 171 8.29 -6.24 9.04
N VAL A 172 8.48 -5.02 9.54
CA VAL A 172 9.23 -3.97 8.86
C VAL A 172 10.72 -4.19 9.13
N TYR A 173 11.55 -3.96 8.14
CA TYR A 173 13.00 -3.99 8.26
C TYR A 173 13.64 -2.87 7.46
N GLU A 174 14.80 -2.44 7.88
CA GLU A 174 15.60 -1.43 7.19
C GLU A 174 16.64 -2.14 6.33
N THR A 175 16.72 -1.77 5.07
CA THR A 175 17.77 -2.19 4.14
C THR A 175 18.66 -1.00 3.80
N ILE A 176 19.92 -1.29 3.51
CA ILE A 176 20.87 -0.29 3.03
C ILE A 176 20.32 0.28 1.71
N GLU A 177 20.37 1.58 1.56
CA GLU A 177 20.07 2.21 0.29
C GLU A 177 21.27 2.03 -0.64
N PRO A 178 21.10 1.45 -1.82
CA PRO A 178 22.19 1.34 -2.79
C PRO A 178 22.62 2.73 -3.24
N THR A 179 23.88 2.87 -3.58
CA THR A 179 24.39 4.08 -4.24
C THR A 179 23.74 4.20 -5.61
N TYR A 180 23.24 5.37 -5.95
CA TYR A 180 22.67 5.60 -7.26
C TYR A 180 23.75 5.65 -8.35
N THR A 181 23.51 4.97 -9.47
CA THR A 181 24.34 5.04 -10.64
C THR A 181 24.25 6.44 -11.26
N THR A 182 25.38 7.09 -11.46
CA THR A 182 25.45 8.46 -12.01
C THR A 182 25.61 8.47 -13.52
N GLU A 183 26.16 7.41 -14.09
CA GLU A 183 26.40 7.25 -15.52
C GLU A 183 25.50 6.17 -16.10
N GLY A 184 25.18 6.26 -17.39
CA GLY A 184 24.37 5.28 -18.11
C GLY A 184 23.16 5.87 -18.83
N ASN A 185 22.34 4.98 -19.35
CA ASN A 185 21.16 5.30 -20.16
C ASN A 185 20.04 5.92 -19.33
N VAL A 186 19.09 6.55 -20.01
CA VAL A 186 17.82 7.02 -19.47
C VAL A 186 16.70 6.18 -20.08
N MET A 187 15.78 5.69 -19.24
CA MET A 187 14.62 4.93 -19.65
C MET A 187 13.35 5.74 -19.39
N GLY A 188 12.56 6.02 -20.44
CA GLY A 188 11.19 6.50 -20.30
C GLY A 188 10.22 5.33 -20.18
N VAL A 189 9.27 5.39 -19.24
CA VAL A 189 8.24 4.34 -19.08
C VAL A 189 6.86 4.96 -19.11
N ASP A 190 6.08 4.62 -20.15
CA ASP A 190 4.65 4.93 -20.28
C ASP A 190 3.79 3.81 -19.69
N LEU A 191 2.80 4.19 -18.85
CA LEU A 191 1.86 3.26 -18.23
C LEU A 191 0.51 3.34 -18.93
N GLY A 192 0.09 2.24 -19.55
CA GLY A 192 -1.12 2.18 -20.36
C GLY A 192 -2.16 1.14 -19.94
N VAL A 193 -3.36 1.26 -20.50
CA VAL A 193 -4.46 0.30 -20.27
C VAL A 193 -4.39 -0.91 -21.22
N LYS A 194 -3.94 -0.71 -22.47
CA LYS A 194 -3.80 -1.79 -23.48
C LYS A 194 -2.50 -2.55 -23.29
N CYS A 195 -1.40 -1.84 -23.14
CA CYS A 195 -0.12 -2.34 -22.70
C CYS A 195 0.14 -1.75 -21.31
N PRO A 196 0.29 -2.56 -20.27
CA PRO A 196 0.48 -2.06 -18.91
C PRO A 196 1.68 -1.17 -18.70
N ALA A 197 2.78 -1.44 -19.42
CA ALA A 197 3.94 -0.55 -19.48
C ALA A 197 4.64 -0.69 -20.83
N VAL A 198 5.22 0.39 -21.33
CA VAL A 198 6.11 0.44 -22.51
C VAL A 198 7.34 1.21 -22.09
N SER A 199 8.53 0.70 -22.34
CA SER A 199 9.78 1.43 -22.13
C SER A 199 10.45 1.80 -23.43
N TYR A 200 11.07 2.98 -23.43
CA TYR A 200 12.04 3.43 -24.42
C TYR A 200 13.32 3.80 -23.68
N ILE A 201 14.45 3.34 -24.18
CA ILE A 201 15.77 3.57 -23.59
C ILE A 201 16.59 4.44 -24.55
N SER A 202 17.47 5.28 -24.03
CA SER A 202 18.28 6.20 -24.83
C SER A 202 19.24 5.51 -25.82
N ASP A 203 19.45 4.20 -25.69
CA ASP A 203 20.17 3.37 -26.67
C ASP A 203 19.32 2.96 -27.89
N GLY A 204 18.06 3.41 -27.98
CA GLY A 204 17.10 3.08 -29.02
C GLY A 204 16.22 1.87 -28.75
N SER A 205 16.44 1.16 -27.65
CA SER A 205 15.69 -0.06 -27.30
C SER A 205 14.27 0.26 -26.86
N VAL A 206 13.29 -0.49 -27.41
CA VAL A 206 11.87 -0.40 -27.06
C VAL A 206 11.37 -1.75 -26.55
N LYS A 207 10.64 -1.76 -25.43
CA LYS A 207 10.05 -2.99 -24.91
C LYS A 207 8.63 -2.78 -24.39
N PHE A 208 7.75 -3.74 -24.71
CA PHE A 208 6.35 -3.77 -24.29
C PHE A 208 6.16 -4.81 -23.19
N TYR A 209 5.49 -4.43 -22.08
CA TYR A 209 5.33 -5.28 -20.92
C TYR A 209 3.86 -5.62 -20.67
N GLY A 210 3.59 -6.91 -20.57
CA GLY A 210 2.29 -7.44 -20.13
C GLY A 210 1.19 -7.35 -21.20
N ASN A 211 -0.02 -7.74 -20.79
CA ASN A 211 -1.18 -7.80 -21.66
C ASN A 211 -2.42 -7.21 -20.95
N GLY A 212 -2.76 -5.98 -21.28
CA GLY A 212 -3.91 -5.29 -20.71
C GLY A 212 -5.27 -5.90 -21.06
N ARG A 213 -5.38 -6.60 -22.21
CA ARG A 213 -6.60 -7.34 -22.58
C ARG A 213 -6.83 -8.50 -21.59
N LYS A 214 -5.76 -9.26 -21.25
CA LYS A 214 -5.81 -10.32 -20.23
C LYS A 214 -6.18 -9.76 -18.85
N ASN A 215 -5.59 -8.64 -18.46
CA ASN A 215 -5.92 -7.96 -17.20
C ASN A 215 -7.39 -7.55 -17.16
N LYS A 216 -7.92 -6.97 -18.22
CA LYS A 216 -9.33 -6.58 -18.36
C LYS A 216 -10.26 -7.78 -18.35
N TYR A 217 -9.87 -8.90 -19.00
CA TYR A 217 -10.62 -10.16 -18.96
C TYR A 217 -10.72 -10.69 -17.53
N MET A 218 -9.60 -10.79 -16.80
CA MET A 218 -9.57 -11.28 -15.42
C MET A 218 -10.47 -10.46 -14.50
N ARG A 219 -10.41 -9.13 -14.57
CA ARG A 219 -11.28 -8.24 -13.78
C ARG A 219 -12.75 -8.44 -14.10
N ARG A 220 -13.10 -8.55 -15.38
CA ARG A 220 -14.47 -8.82 -15.83
C ARG A 220 -14.95 -10.18 -15.37
N HIS A 221 -14.13 -11.23 -15.50
CA HIS A 221 -14.44 -12.58 -15.05
C HIS A 221 -14.84 -12.60 -13.57
N TYR A 222 -13.98 -12.08 -12.67
CA TYR A 222 -14.27 -12.06 -11.24
C TYR A 222 -15.46 -11.17 -10.87
N ARG A 223 -15.68 -10.08 -11.58
CA ARG A 223 -16.88 -9.25 -11.40
C ARG A 223 -18.14 -10.02 -11.75
N CYS A 224 -18.17 -10.68 -12.90
CA CYS A 224 -19.32 -11.47 -13.34
C CYS A 224 -19.57 -12.65 -12.37
N LEU A 225 -18.51 -13.33 -11.94
CA LEU A 225 -18.61 -14.43 -10.96
C LEU A 225 -19.21 -13.94 -9.64
N ARG A 226 -18.72 -12.84 -9.07
CA ARG A 226 -19.31 -12.24 -7.85
C ARG A 226 -20.78 -11.90 -8.04
N LYS A 227 -21.15 -11.27 -9.18
CA LYS A 227 -22.54 -10.92 -9.48
C LYS A 227 -23.43 -12.16 -9.53
N LYS A 228 -23.00 -13.24 -10.19
CA LYS A 228 -23.74 -14.52 -10.25
C LYS A 228 -23.95 -15.12 -8.87
N LEU A 229 -22.88 -15.20 -8.07
CA LEU A 229 -22.95 -15.75 -6.70
C LEU A 229 -23.81 -14.91 -5.76
N GLN A 230 -23.76 -13.58 -5.88
CA GLN A 230 -24.63 -12.68 -5.12
C GLN A 230 -26.09 -12.85 -5.50
N LYS A 231 -26.40 -12.98 -6.81
CA LYS A 231 -27.77 -13.25 -7.28
C LYS A 231 -28.30 -14.58 -6.76
N ALA A 232 -27.43 -15.60 -6.69
CA ALA A 232 -27.75 -16.92 -6.15
C ALA A 232 -27.67 -16.98 -4.60
N LYS A 233 -27.49 -15.84 -3.92
CA LYS A 233 -27.38 -15.73 -2.44
C LYS A 233 -26.24 -16.53 -1.80
N HIS A 234 -25.24 -16.99 -2.57
CA HIS A 234 -24.07 -17.73 -2.09
C HIS A 234 -23.02 -16.76 -1.48
N ILE A 235 -23.36 -16.11 -0.39
CA ILE A 235 -22.53 -15.05 0.22
C ILE A 235 -21.17 -15.57 0.71
N ASP A 236 -21.10 -16.79 1.23
CA ASP A 236 -19.83 -17.37 1.68
C ASP A 236 -18.89 -17.70 0.52
N ALA A 237 -19.42 -18.09 -0.64
CA ALA A 237 -18.64 -18.25 -1.85
C ALA A 237 -18.09 -16.90 -2.33
N VAL A 238 -18.89 -15.82 -2.24
CA VAL A 238 -18.42 -14.44 -2.53
C VAL A 238 -17.29 -14.05 -1.59
N LYS A 239 -17.42 -14.31 -0.28
CA LYS A 239 -16.34 -14.03 0.70
C LYS A 239 -15.07 -14.81 0.37
N ARG A 240 -15.16 -16.08 -0.02
CA ARG A 240 -14.00 -16.92 -0.40
C ARG A 240 -13.23 -16.39 -1.61
N ILE A 241 -13.93 -15.88 -2.64
CA ILE A 241 -13.27 -15.35 -3.84
C ILE A 241 -12.85 -13.89 -3.74
N ASN A 242 -13.30 -13.14 -2.71
CA ASN A 242 -13.19 -11.69 -2.61
C ASN A 242 -11.78 -11.14 -2.90
N ASP A 243 -10.76 -11.71 -2.30
CA ASP A 243 -9.36 -11.26 -2.46
C ASP A 243 -8.61 -11.92 -3.63
N LYS A 244 -9.21 -12.90 -4.32
CA LYS A 244 -8.50 -13.66 -5.36
C LYS A 244 -8.10 -12.79 -6.55
N GLU A 245 -9.04 -11.99 -7.07
CA GLU A 245 -8.76 -11.02 -8.13
C GLU A 245 -7.66 -10.03 -7.73
N LYS A 246 -7.77 -9.47 -6.52
CA LYS A 246 -6.78 -8.52 -5.99
C LYS A 246 -5.38 -9.11 -5.91
N ARG A 247 -5.27 -10.37 -5.47
CA ARG A 247 -3.99 -11.08 -5.39
C ARG A 247 -3.38 -11.34 -6.76
N ILE A 248 -4.19 -11.83 -7.73
CA ILE A 248 -3.75 -12.06 -9.10
C ILE A 248 -3.26 -10.77 -9.74
N MET A 249 -4.04 -9.68 -9.62
CA MET A 249 -3.63 -8.40 -10.19
C MET A 249 -2.40 -7.81 -9.51
N LYS A 250 -2.22 -8.07 -8.22
CA LYS A 250 -1.00 -7.67 -7.51
C LYS A 250 0.21 -8.47 -7.96
N ASP A 251 0.07 -9.77 -8.17
CA ASP A 251 1.14 -10.64 -8.68
C ASP A 251 1.58 -10.22 -10.10
N ILE A 252 0.61 -9.91 -10.97
CA ILE A 252 0.88 -9.39 -12.30
C ILE A 252 1.69 -8.09 -12.22
N ASP A 253 1.28 -7.12 -11.39
CA ASP A 253 2.00 -5.85 -11.25
C ASP A 253 3.41 -6.05 -10.65
N HIS A 254 3.59 -7.04 -9.75
CA HIS A 254 4.92 -7.39 -9.23
C HIS A 254 5.84 -7.97 -10.31
N LYS A 255 5.33 -8.85 -11.18
CA LYS A 255 6.08 -9.43 -12.30
C LYS A 255 6.45 -8.35 -13.31
N LEU A 256 5.47 -7.55 -13.75
CA LEU A 256 5.71 -6.46 -14.69
C LEU A 256 6.75 -5.46 -14.19
N SER A 257 6.62 -5.03 -12.93
CA SER A 257 7.59 -4.09 -12.35
C SER A 257 8.99 -4.70 -12.17
N HIS A 258 9.09 -6.01 -12.01
CA HIS A 258 10.37 -6.72 -12.00
C HIS A 258 10.98 -6.70 -13.40
N ASP A 259 10.22 -7.11 -14.41
CA ASP A 259 10.69 -7.14 -15.80
C ASP A 259 11.12 -5.75 -16.30
N VAL A 260 10.45 -4.68 -15.89
CA VAL A 260 10.86 -3.29 -16.22
C VAL A 260 12.21 -2.97 -15.60
N VAL A 261 12.40 -3.28 -14.33
CA VAL A 261 13.65 -2.95 -13.61
C VAL A 261 14.80 -3.85 -14.07
N GLU A 262 14.57 -5.14 -14.31
CA GLU A 262 15.56 -6.05 -14.89
C GLU A 262 16.04 -5.55 -16.28
N THR A 263 15.11 -5.07 -17.11
CA THR A 263 15.47 -4.46 -18.40
C THR A 263 16.32 -3.20 -18.18
N ALA A 264 15.98 -2.36 -17.20
CA ALA A 264 16.75 -1.16 -16.88
C ALA A 264 18.18 -1.51 -16.41
N VAL A 265 18.33 -2.54 -15.58
CA VAL A 265 19.65 -3.03 -15.14
C VAL A 265 20.47 -3.57 -16.32
N ALA A 266 19.85 -4.41 -17.18
CA ALA A 266 20.53 -5.01 -18.32
C ALA A 266 21.04 -3.97 -19.34
N HIS A 267 20.39 -2.81 -19.46
CA HIS A 267 20.77 -1.71 -20.34
C HIS A 267 21.53 -0.59 -19.62
N ASN A 268 22.07 -0.85 -18.44
CA ASN A 268 22.81 0.14 -17.64
C ASN A 268 22.07 1.48 -17.50
N VAL A 269 20.80 1.45 -17.11
CA VAL A 269 19.96 2.63 -16.94
C VAL A 269 20.24 3.30 -15.59
N LYS A 270 20.62 4.57 -15.60
CA LYS A 270 20.81 5.38 -14.39
C LYS A 270 19.51 5.99 -13.85
N THR A 271 18.57 6.33 -14.76
CA THR A 271 17.34 7.02 -14.39
C THR A 271 16.15 6.47 -15.17
N ILE A 272 15.08 6.13 -14.46
CA ILE A 272 13.77 5.80 -15.02
C ILE A 272 12.87 7.02 -14.91
N LYS A 273 12.30 7.49 -16.02
CA LYS A 273 11.32 8.57 -16.08
C LYS A 273 9.92 8.01 -16.20
N LEU A 274 9.05 8.32 -15.22
CA LEU A 274 7.65 7.90 -15.16
C LEU A 274 6.72 9.11 -15.26
N GLU A 275 5.60 8.98 -15.96
CA GLU A 275 4.57 10.02 -15.97
C GLU A 275 3.86 10.11 -14.60
N ARG A 276 3.65 11.35 -14.14
CA ARG A 276 2.85 11.64 -12.94
C ARG A 276 1.36 11.58 -13.28
N LEU A 277 0.76 10.42 -13.22
CA LEU A 277 -0.66 10.20 -13.49
C LEU A 277 -1.59 10.59 -12.32
N ALA A 278 -1.22 11.62 -11.55
CA ALA A 278 -2.06 12.15 -10.47
C ALA A 278 -3.36 12.72 -11.05
N ASN A 279 -4.49 12.44 -10.38
CA ASN A 279 -5.83 12.94 -10.76
C ASN A 279 -6.41 12.46 -12.11
N ILE A 280 -5.75 11.56 -12.85
CA ILE A 280 -6.23 11.06 -14.14
C ILE A 280 -7.68 10.53 -14.08
N ARG A 281 -8.12 10.03 -12.92
CA ARG A 281 -9.49 9.53 -12.72
C ARG A 281 -10.55 10.63 -12.60
N SER A 282 -10.18 11.81 -12.14
CA SER A 282 -11.07 12.96 -11.96
C SER A 282 -11.08 13.90 -13.15
N THR A 283 -9.99 13.96 -13.90
CA THR A 283 -9.83 14.88 -15.04
C THR A 283 -10.33 14.29 -16.36
N THR A 284 -10.32 12.95 -16.49
CA THR A 284 -10.68 12.29 -17.74
C THR A 284 -12.20 12.12 -17.85
N ARG A 285 -12.82 12.76 -18.85
CA ARG A 285 -14.22 12.57 -19.24
C ARG A 285 -14.31 11.53 -20.36
N THR A 286 -14.85 10.35 -20.03
CA THR A 286 -14.99 9.25 -21.00
C THR A 286 -16.34 8.55 -20.84
N SER A 287 -16.68 7.64 -21.79
CA SER A 287 -17.87 6.80 -21.68
C SER A 287 -17.86 5.97 -20.39
N ARG A 288 -19.04 5.60 -19.87
CA ARG A 288 -19.21 4.77 -18.66
C ARG A 288 -18.35 3.50 -18.68
N LYS A 289 -18.18 2.86 -19.85
CA LYS A 289 -17.38 1.66 -20.06
C LYS A 289 -15.88 1.93 -19.91
N ASN A 290 -15.41 3.01 -20.49
CA ASN A 290 -14.00 3.42 -20.42
C ASN A 290 -13.65 3.93 -19.02
N ASN A 291 -14.55 4.71 -18.41
CA ASN A 291 -14.41 5.19 -17.03
C ASN A 291 -14.25 4.01 -16.05
N HIS A 292 -15.07 2.95 -16.17
CA HIS A 292 -14.91 1.74 -15.36
C HIS A 292 -13.53 1.08 -15.57
N SER A 293 -13.01 1.06 -16.78
CA SER A 293 -11.66 0.51 -17.06
C SER A 293 -10.57 1.35 -16.43
N LEU A 294 -10.69 2.68 -16.52
CA LEU A 294 -9.76 3.64 -15.92
C LEU A 294 -9.74 3.55 -14.38
N HIS A 295 -10.92 3.47 -13.74
CA HIS A 295 -11.01 3.34 -12.29
C HIS A 295 -10.43 2.01 -11.76
N ASN A 296 -10.48 0.94 -12.57
CA ASN A 296 -9.90 -0.35 -12.21
C ASN A 296 -8.41 -0.49 -12.60
N TRP A 297 -7.85 0.48 -13.29
CA TRP A 297 -6.45 0.45 -13.70
C TRP A 297 -5.51 0.69 -12.49
N SER A 298 -4.54 -0.20 -12.32
CA SER A 298 -3.62 -0.18 -11.17
C SER A 298 -2.36 0.63 -11.40
N PHE A 299 -2.42 1.70 -12.21
CA PHE A 299 -1.24 2.52 -12.58
C PHE A 299 -0.43 2.97 -11.37
N TYR A 300 -1.08 3.48 -10.33
CA TYR A 300 -0.40 3.95 -9.13
C TYR A 300 0.39 2.84 -8.42
N ARG A 301 -0.21 1.64 -8.30
CA ARG A 301 0.47 0.51 -7.67
C ARG A 301 1.65 -0.01 -8.52
N LEU A 302 1.48 -0.04 -9.84
CA LEU A 302 2.54 -0.46 -10.76
C LEU A 302 3.71 0.53 -10.71
N ALA A 303 3.44 1.85 -10.76
CA ALA A 303 4.45 2.89 -10.58
C ALA A 303 5.20 2.73 -9.26
N GLN A 304 4.50 2.61 -8.13
CA GLN A 304 5.14 2.38 -6.83
C GLN A 304 6.01 1.10 -6.81
N PHE A 305 5.59 0.04 -7.51
CA PHE A 305 6.38 -1.18 -7.58
C PHE A 305 7.64 -1.03 -8.44
N ILE A 306 7.59 -0.23 -9.51
CA ILE A 306 8.76 0.15 -10.29
C ILE A 306 9.69 1.01 -9.43
N GLU A 307 9.17 2.05 -8.78
CA GLU A 307 9.94 2.97 -7.94
C GLU A 307 10.75 2.26 -6.86
N TYR A 308 10.12 1.43 -6.02
CA TYR A 308 10.86 0.81 -4.92
C TYR A 308 11.88 -0.23 -5.42
N LYS A 309 11.59 -0.94 -6.54
CA LYS A 309 12.52 -1.91 -7.10
C LYS A 309 13.69 -1.23 -7.80
N ALA A 310 13.42 -0.15 -8.55
CA ALA A 310 14.45 0.68 -9.15
C ALA A 310 15.40 1.24 -8.08
N LYS A 311 14.83 1.77 -6.99
CA LYS A 311 15.59 2.22 -5.84
C LYS A 311 16.46 1.12 -5.22
N MET A 312 15.93 -0.12 -5.12
CA MET A 312 16.72 -1.27 -4.66
C MET A 312 17.86 -1.64 -5.61
N ALA A 313 17.73 -1.36 -6.89
CA ALA A 313 18.74 -1.59 -7.92
C ALA A 313 19.71 -0.41 -8.10
N GLY A 314 19.63 0.65 -7.28
CA GLY A 314 20.46 1.84 -7.41
C GLY A 314 20.10 2.73 -8.60
N ILE A 315 18.88 2.60 -9.15
CA ILE A 315 18.38 3.38 -10.28
C ILE A 315 17.49 4.52 -9.76
N ALA A 316 17.78 5.76 -10.15
CA ALA A 316 16.95 6.91 -9.81
C ALA A 316 15.60 6.86 -10.53
N VAL A 317 14.54 7.37 -9.90
CA VAL A 317 13.22 7.50 -10.55
C VAL A 317 12.76 8.94 -10.48
N GLU A 318 12.46 9.50 -11.64
CA GLU A 318 11.95 10.85 -11.81
C GLU A 318 10.52 10.83 -12.33
N HIS A 319 9.67 11.70 -11.78
CA HIS A 319 8.31 11.90 -12.28
C HIS A 319 8.22 13.09 -13.20
N VAL A 320 7.81 12.85 -14.45
CA VAL A 320 7.61 13.89 -15.45
C VAL A 320 6.14 14.34 -15.49
N ASN A 321 5.93 15.59 -15.86
CA ASN A 321 4.58 16.12 -16.07
C ASN A 321 4.00 15.51 -17.36
N PRO A 322 2.80 14.86 -17.33
CA PRO A 322 2.19 14.25 -18.50
C PRO A 322 1.63 15.24 -19.51
N ALA A 323 1.60 16.55 -19.19
CA ALA A 323 1.06 17.56 -20.09
C ALA A 323 1.92 17.63 -21.37
N TYR A 324 1.28 17.48 -22.52
CA TYR A 324 1.86 17.58 -23.85
C TYR A 324 2.94 16.55 -24.20
N THR A 325 3.24 15.56 -23.37
CA THR A 325 4.28 14.54 -23.67
C THR A 325 4.01 13.76 -24.95
N SER A 326 2.76 13.51 -25.31
CA SER A 326 2.34 12.85 -26.55
C SER A 326 2.21 13.80 -27.76
N GLN A 327 2.38 15.09 -27.55
CA GLN A 327 2.16 16.15 -28.57
C GLN A 327 3.42 16.91 -28.91
N THR A 328 4.46 16.76 -28.09
CA THR A 328 5.74 17.47 -28.27
C THR A 328 6.68 16.67 -29.15
N CYS A 329 7.18 17.27 -30.21
CA CYS A 329 8.20 16.66 -31.04
C CYS A 329 9.51 16.48 -30.25
N PRO A 330 10.08 15.27 -30.20
CA PRO A 330 11.32 15.04 -29.45
C PRO A 330 12.56 15.72 -30.09
N VAL A 331 12.47 16.11 -31.36
CA VAL A 331 13.60 16.71 -32.09
C VAL A 331 13.60 18.23 -32.00
N CYS A 332 12.46 18.88 -32.26
CA CYS A 332 12.40 20.36 -32.32
C CYS A 332 11.60 21.00 -31.18
N GLY A 333 10.99 20.20 -30.28
CA GLY A 333 10.17 20.70 -29.17
C GLY A 333 8.82 21.31 -29.57
N HIS A 334 8.48 21.34 -30.86
CA HIS A 334 7.19 21.86 -31.32
C HIS A 334 6.02 21.03 -30.84
N VAL A 335 4.97 21.67 -30.31
CA VAL A 335 3.76 21.01 -29.82
C VAL A 335 2.71 20.96 -30.93
N HIS A 336 2.37 19.78 -31.40
CA HIS A 336 1.35 19.56 -32.42
C HIS A 336 0.35 18.47 -31.98
N HIS A 337 -0.95 18.75 -32.17
CA HIS A 337 -1.98 17.78 -31.85
C HIS A 337 -2.12 16.76 -32.98
N ALA A 338 -1.68 15.52 -32.74
CA ALA A 338 -1.88 14.41 -33.65
C ALA A 338 -3.27 13.82 -33.43
N ASN A 339 -4.02 13.65 -34.53
CA ASN A 339 -5.38 13.06 -34.49
C ASN A 339 -5.35 11.53 -34.35
N ASP A 340 -4.24 10.90 -34.63
CA ASP A 340 -4.01 9.46 -34.53
C ASP A 340 -2.71 9.12 -33.79
N ARG A 341 -2.21 7.89 -34.00
CA ARG A 341 -0.95 7.44 -33.40
C ARG A 341 0.29 7.78 -34.22
N ASN A 342 0.10 8.29 -35.43
CA ASN A 342 1.18 8.68 -36.30
C ASN A 342 1.46 10.16 -36.07
N TYR A 343 2.59 10.44 -35.47
CA TYR A 343 3.04 11.82 -35.28
C TYR A 343 3.98 12.20 -36.40
N THR A 344 3.63 13.23 -37.16
CA THR A 344 4.50 13.83 -38.17
C THR A 344 4.78 15.26 -37.73
N CYS A 345 6.05 15.58 -37.53
CA CYS A 345 6.48 16.97 -37.29
C CYS A 345 6.41 17.73 -38.61
N LYS A 346 5.74 18.88 -38.59
CA LYS A 346 5.74 19.80 -39.74
C LYS A 346 7.00 20.63 -39.77
#